data_49c0672b0fb742619ad8b6917bf6f6d5
#
_entry.id   49c0672b0fb742619ad8b6917bf6f6d5
#
_cell.length_a   1.000
_cell.length_b   1.000
_cell.length_c   1.000
_cell.angle_alpha   90.00
_cell.angle_beta   90.00
_cell.angle_gamma   90.00
#
_symmetry.space_group_name_H-M   'P 1'
#
loop_
_entity.id
_entity.type
_entity.pdbx_description
1 polymer ?
#
loop_
_entity_poly.entity_id
_entity_poly.type
_entity_poly.pdbx_seq_one_letter_code
_entity_poly.pdbx_strand_id
1 'polypeptide(L)'
;FGPIEACDATTWRWVMDTNLDGMFYLSQALTPLLRETRGCLVNIASISGLRASTLRVAYGTSKAAVMHLTQQQAVELGEYGIRANCVAPGPVRTKLAMAVHTQEIIDAYHDAIPLNRYGTEREIGEAVYFLCSDKASYVTGQTLAVDGGFDASGVGLPALRAT
;
A
#
# COMPACT_ATOMS: atom_id res chain seq x y z
N PHE A 1 16.74 -0.40 -4.83
CA PHE A 1 16.45 -1.33 -5.94
C PHE A 1 17.65 -2.21 -6.22
N GLY A 2 17.46 -3.49 -6.48
CA GLY A 2 18.51 -4.42 -6.88
C GLY A 2 17.99 -5.84 -7.06
N PRO A 3 18.74 -6.71 -7.76
CA PRO A 3 18.39 -8.11 -7.89
C PRO A 3 18.40 -8.79 -6.52
N ILE A 4 17.71 -9.90 -6.38
CA ILE A 4 17.50 -10.58 -5.10
C ILE A 4 18.82 -10.96 -4.42
N GLU A 5 19.81 -11.36 -5.19
CA GLU A 5 21.15 -11.73 -4.71
C GLU A 5 21.99 -10.55 -4.20
N ALA A 6 21.63 -9.32 -4.55
CA ALA A 6 22.28 -8.09 -4.07
C ALA A 6 21.61 -7.51 -2.81
N CYS A 7 20.48 -8.07 -2.37
CA CYS A 7 19.80 -7.64 -1.17
C CYS A 7 20.46 -8.27 0.07
N ASP A 8 21.46 -7.60 0.62
CA ASP A 8 22.16 -8.07 1.81
C ASP A 8 21.28 -7.98 3.07
N ALA A 9 21.75 -8.63 4.17
CA ALA A 9 21.02 -8.69 5.42
C ALA A 9 20.78 -7.29 6.05
N THR A 10 21.70 -6.35 5.84
CA THR A 10 21.60 -4.98 6.37
C THR A 10 20.47 -4.23 5.67
N THR A 11 20.45 -4.26 4.34
CA THR A 11 19.39 -3.66 3.52
C THR A 11 18.04 -4.29 3.83
N TRP A 12 18.00 -5.63 3.91
CA TRP A 12 16.77 -6.34 4.29
C TRP A 12 16.24 -5.87 5.63
N ARG A 13 17.07 -5.88 6.68
CA ARG A 13 16.70 -5.46 8.03
C ARG A 13 16.22 -4.02 8.06
N TRP A 14 16.97 -3.10 7.47
CA TRP A 14 16.60 -1.69 7.43
C TRP A 14 15.20 -1.46 6.80
N VAL A 15 14.88 -2.17 5.72
CA VAL A 15 13.56 -2.05 5.09
C VAL A 15 12.47 -2.64 5.99
N MET A 16 12.69 -3.80 6.60
CA MET A 16 11.72 -4.42 7.51
C MET A 16 11.50 -3.58 8.75
N ASP A 17 12.56 -3.12 9.40
CA ASP A 17 12.50 -2.27 10.61
C ASP A 17 11.72 -0.98 10.33
N THR A 18 11.95 -0.36 9.16
CA THR A 18 11.26 0.88 8.79
C THR A 18 9.79 0.62 8.40
N ASN A 19 9.55 -0.32 7.50
CA ASN A 19 8.24 -0.47 6.86
C ASN A 19 7.25 -1.32 7.66
N LEU A 20 7.73 -2.27 8.46
CA LEU A 20 6.90 -3.20 9.22
C LEU A 20 6.99 -2.95 10.72
N ASP A 21 8.19 -3.03 11.31
CA ASP A 21 8.37 -2.96 12.75
C ASP A 21 7.95 -1.58 13.29
N GLY A 22 8.30 -0.50 12.57
CA GLY A 22 7.87 0.85 12.90
C GLY A 22 6.35 0.99 12.95
N MET A 23 5.62 0.37 12.01
CA MET A 23 4.15 0.40 12.01
C MET A 23 3.57 -0.43 13.15
N PHE A 24 4.16 -1.59 13.45
CA PHE A 24 3.75 -2.41 14.59
C PHE A 24 3.94 -1.67 15.91
N TYR A 25 5.14 -1.13 16.19
CA TYR A 25 5.41 -0.42 17.43
C TYR A 25 4.56 0.84 17.62
N LEU A 26 4.33 1.59 16.52
CA LEU A 26 3.45 2.75 16.57
C LEU A 26 2.01 2.35 16.91
N SER A 27 1.47 1.34 16.26
CA SER A 27 0.11 0.86 16.54
C SER A 27 -0.02 0.32 17.96
N GLN A 28 0.99 -0.43 18.45
CA GLN A 28 1.04 -0.91 19.84
C GLN A 28 1.01 0.24 20.84
N ALA A 29 1.83 1.27 20.62
CA ALA A 29 1.91 2.44 21.50
C ALA A 29 0.62 3.27 21.51
N LEU A 30 -0.10 3.33 20.37
CA LEU A 30 -1.35 4.07 20.24
C LEU A 30 -2.59 3.28 20.70
N THR A 31 -2.51 1.97 20.88
CA THR A 31 -3.65 1.13 21.24
C THR A 31 -4.41 1.62 22.48
N PRO A 32 -3.78 2.05 23.59
CA PRO A 32 -4.54 2.58 24.73
C PRO A 32 -5.43 3.78 24.39
N LEU A 33 -4.90 4.75 23.61
CA LEU A 33 -5.66 5.92 23.16
C LEU A 33 -6.79 5.55 22.19
N LEU A 34 -6.51 4.60 21.29
CA LEU A 34 -7.51 4.11 20.35
C LEU A 34 -8.67 3.39 21.04
N ARG A 35 -8.41 2.69 22.16
CA ARG A 35 -9.47 2.08 22.97
C ARG A 35 -10.40 3.12 23.59
N GLU A 36 -9.86 4.22 24.08
CA GLU A 36 -10.65 5.32 24.69
C GLU A 36 -11.57 5.98 23.65
N THR A 37 -11.06 6.16 22.43
CA THR A 37 -11.78 6.89 21.36
C THR A 37 -12.57 6.01 20.41
N ARG A 38 -12.39 4.69 20.46
CA ARG A 38 -12.87 3.73 19.44
C ARG A 38 -12.45 4.15 18.05
N GLY A 39 -11.20 4.56 17.92
CA GLY A 39 -10.63 5.13 16.71
C GLY A 39 -10.41 4.13 15.57
N CYS A 40 -9.57 4.49 14.63
CA CYS A 40 -9.20 3.58 13.54
C CYS A 40 -7.73 3.70 13.18
N LEU A 41 -7.21 2.66 12.56
CA LEU A 41 -5.89 2.58 11.95
C LEU A 41 -6.06 2.45 10.43
N VAL A 42 -5.27 3.22 9.67
CA VAL A 42 -5.12 3.01 8.23
C VAL A 42 -3.64 2.91 7.91
N ASN A 43 -3.21 1.71 7.61
CA ASN A 43 -1.84 1.41 7.21
C ASN A 43 -1.62 1.70 5.73
N ILE A 44 -0.42 2.15 5.36
CA ILE A 44 -0.06 2.38 3.96
C ILE A 44 0.87 1.26 3.49
N ALA A 45 0.33 0.38 2.66
CA ALA A 45 1.10 -0.65 1.98
C ALA A 45 1.56 -0.18 0.58
N SER A 46 1.42 -1.01 -0.41
CA SER A 46 1.68 -0.75 -1.84
C SER A 46 1.11 -1.90 -2.66
N ILE A 47 0.78 -1.65 -3.91
CA ILE A 47 0.50 -2.75 -4.88
C ILE A 47 1.66 -3.74 -4.98
N SER A 48 2.89 -3.34 -4.64
CA SER A 48 4.05 -4.25 -4.57
C SER A 48 3.92 -5.32 -3.47
N GLY A 49 2.98 -5.18 -2.56
CA GLY A 49 2.62 -6.22 -1.59
C GLY A 49 1.48 -7.12 -2.07
N LEU A 50 0.66 -6.69 -3.03
CA LEU A 50 -0.38 -7.51 -3.67
C LEU A 50 0.20 -8.37 -4.79
N ARG A 51 1.10 -7.81 -5.58
CA ARG A 51 1.82 -8.49 -6.67
C ARG A 51 3.30 -8.15 -6.66
N ALA A 52 4.11 -9.11 -7.07
CA ALA A 52 5.56 -8.94 -7.08
C ALA A 52 5.98 -7.78 -8.01
N SER A 53 6.99 -7.04 -7.58
CA SER A 53 7.62 -5.97 -8.35
C SER A 53 9.09 -6.29 -8.57
N THR A 54 9.58 -6.05 -9.78
CA THR A 54 10.98 -6.29 -10.16
C THR A 54 11.93 -5.50 -9.28
N LEU A 55 13.02 -6.11 -8.84
CA LEU A 55 14.11 -5.50 -8.08
C LEU A 55 13.71 -4.92 -6.70
N ARG A 56 12.63 -5.42 -6.08
CA ARG A 56 12.06 -4.87 -4.84
C ARG A 56 11.78 -5.93 -3.78
N VAL A 57 12.64 -6.96 -3.65
CA VAL A 57 12.37 -8.11 -2.77
C VAL A 57 12.04 -7.70 -1.34
N ALA A 58 12.87 -6.90 -0.68
CA ALA A 58 12.61 -6.46 0.70
C ALA A 58 11.38 -5.56 0.79
N TYR A 59 11.26 -4.59 -0.13
CA TYR A 59 10.13 -3.65 -0.13
C TYR A 59 8.79 -4.37 -0.35
N GLY A 60 8.65 -5.17 -1.40
CA GLY A 60 7.43 -5.90 -1.71
C GLY A 60 7.02 -6.82 -0.55
N THR A 61 7.99 -7.57 0.00
CA THR A 61 7.76 -8.44 1.14
C THR A 61 7.30 -7.67 2.38
N SER A 62 7.94 -6.54 2.70
CA SER A 62 7.51 -5.68 3.82
C SER A 62 6.09 -5.15 3.65
N LYS A 63 5.71 -4.77 2.43
CA LYS A 63 4.36 -4.24 2.13
C LYS A 63 3.28 -5.33 2.15
N ALA A 64 3.60 -6.56 1.78
CA ALA A 64 2.73 -7.72 1.98
C ALA A 64 2.54 -8.02 3.48
N ALA A 65 3.62 -7.97 4.26
CA ALA A 65 3.55 -8.16 5.71
C ALA A 65 2.69 -7.08 6.40
N VAL A 66 2.75 -5.81 5.96
CA VAL A 66 1.87 -4.74 6.46
C VAL A 66 0.38 -5.04 6.22
N MET A 67 0.03 -5.63 5.09
CA MET A 67 -1.35 -6.03 4.82
C MET A 67 -1.82 -7.09 5.80
N HIS A 68 -0.98 -8.09 6.06
CA HIS A 68 -1.31 -9.12 7.04
C HIS A 68 -1.32 -8.59 8.48
N LEU A 69 -0.38 -7.70 8.85
CA LEU A 69 -0.40 -6.98 10.13
C LEU A 69 -1.74 -6.26 10.32
N THR A 70 -2.26 -5.61 9.27
CA THR A 70 -3.56 -4.93 9.29
C THR A 70 -4.71 -5.89 9.62
N GLN A 71 -4.68 -7.10 9.07
CA GLN A 71 -5.68 -8.14 9.38
C GLN A 71 -5.60 -8.58 10.85
N GLN A 72 -4.39 -8.79 11.37
CA GLN A 72 -4.19 -9.10 12.78
C GLN A 72 -4.70 -7.98 13.69
N GLN A 73 -4.36 -6.73 13.37
CA GLN A 73 -4.87 -5.55 14.09
C GLN A 73 -6.40 -5.48 14.07
N ALA A 74 -7.03 -5.76 12.93
CA ALA A 74 -8.49 -5.75 12.81
C ALA A 74 -9.16 -6.81 13.70
N VAL A 75 -8.58 -8.00 13.75
CA VAL A 75 -9.11 -9.12 14.57
C VAL A 75 -8.93 -8.85 16.05
N GLU A 76 -7.71 -8.44 16.47
CA GLU A 76 -7.39 -8.26 17.89
C GLU A 76 -7.99 -6.98 18.49
N LEU A 77 -8.10 -5.90 17.72
CA LEU A 77 -8.59 -4.62 18.21
C LEU A 77 -10.08 -4.41 17.99
N GLY A 78 -10.73 -5.27 17.21
CA GLY A 78 -12.16 -5.20 16.90
C GLY A 78 -13.06 -5.32 18.16
N GLU A 79 -12.65 -6.09 19.16
CA GLU A 79 -13.39 -6.19 20.44
C GLU A 79 -13.51 -4.86 21.19
N TYR A 80 -12.57 -3.90 20.91
CA TYR A 80 -12.59 -2.55 21.49
C TYR A 80 -13.32 -1.54 20.59
N GLY A 81 -13.92 -1.99 19.48
CA GLY A 81 -14.56 -1.11 18.50
C GLY A 81 -13.57 -0.34 17.63
N ILE A 82 -12.30 -0.76 17.57
CA ILE A 82 -11.26 -0.17 16.76
C ILE A 82 -11.26 -0.85 15.38
N ARG A 83 -11.23 -0.07 14.31
CA ARG A 83 -11.10 -0.59 12.94
C ARG A 83 -9.66 -0.45 12.47
N ALA A 84 -9.16 -1.43 11.73
CA ALA A 84 -7.86 -1.38 11.08
C ALA A 84 -7.98 -1.76 9.61
N ASN A 85 -7.56 -0.88 8.72
CA ASN A 85 -7.58 -1.11 7.28
C ASN A 85 -6.25 -0.71 6.65
N CYS A 86 -6.08 -1.04 5.40
CA CYS A 86 -4.87 -0.78 4.63
C CYS A 86 -5.21 -0.13 3.29
N VAL A 87 -4.44 0.86 2.88
CA VAL A 87 -4.44 1.37 1.50
C VAL A 87 -3.20 0.84 0.80
N ALA A 88 -3.36 0.31 -0.40
CA ALA A 88 -2.28 -0.14 -1.29
C ALA A 88 -2.22 0.76 -2.53
N PRO A 89 -1.44 1.86 -2.49
CA PRO A 89 -1.29 2.74 -3.65
C PRO A 89 -0.61 2.04 -4.82
N GLY A 90 -1.09 2.34 -6.02
CA GLY A 90 -0.37 2.11 -7.27
C GLY A 90 0.71 3.17 -7.53
N PRO A 91 1.14 3.35 -8.78
CA PRO A 91 2.00 4.45 -9.16
C PRO A 91 1.31 5.81 -8.92
N VAL A 92 1.92 6.63 -8.07
CA VAL A 92 1.42 7.97 -7.70
C VAL A 92 2.42 9.03 -8.15
N ARG A 93 1.92 10.13 -8.67
CA ARG A 93 2.72 11.25 -9.17
C ARG A 93 3.27 12.10 -8.01
N THR A 94 4.16 11.52 -7.23
CA THR A 94 4.89 12.22 -6.15
C THR A 94 6.16 12.86 -6.69
N LYS A 95 6.70 13.84 -5.95
CA LYS A 95 8.02 14.43 -6.27
C LYS A 95 9.11 13.36 -6.38
N LEU A 96 9.10 12.39 -5.47
CA LEU A 96 10.08 11.29 -5.46
C LEU A 96 9.94 10.40 -6.69
N ALA A 97 8.72 9.98 -7.03
CA ALA A 97 8.49 9.13 -8.20
C ALA A 97 8.93 9.84 -9.50
N MET A 98 8.57 11.13 -9.64
CA MET A 98 8.96 11.91 -10.83
C MET A 98 10.47 12.18 -10.92
N ALA A 99 11.19 12.14 -9.82
CA ALA A 99 12.64 12.30 -9.81
C ALA A 99 13.40 11.04 -10.26
N VAL A 100 12.79 9.84 -10.15
CA VAL A 100 13.46 8.57 -10.41
C VAL A 100 12.87 7.79 -11.59
N HIS A 101 11.65 8.10 -12.03
CA HIS A 101 11.04 7.45 -13.18
C HIS A 101 11.38 8.19 -14.47
N THR A 102 11.99 7.49 -15.42
CA THR A 102 12.19 7.98 -16.78
C THR A 102 10.86 8.00 -17.54
N GLN A 103 10.81 8.71 -18.69
CA GLN A 103 9.61 8.72 -19.54
C GLN A 103 9.22 7.30 -19.97
N GLU A 104 10.19 6.45 -20.29
CA GLU A 104 9.96 5.05 -20.67
C GLU A 104 9.27 4.26 -19.54
N ILE A 105 9.70 4.47 -18.28
CA ILE A 105 9.04 3.86 -17.11
C ILE A 105 7.62 4.37 -16.95
N ILE A 106 7.40 5.67 -17.14
CA ILE A 106 6.06 6.29 -17.05
C ILE A 106 5.15 5.69 -18.11
N ASP A 107 5.59 5.59 -19.34
CA ASP A 107 4.82 5.04 -20.47
C ASP A 107 4.48 3.58 -20.24
N ALA A 108 5.44 2.77 -19.75
CA ALA A 108 5.20 1.37 -19.41
C ALA A 108 4.14 1.21 -18.29
N TYR A 109 4.14 2.11 -17.28
CA TYR A 109 3.08 2.11 -16.28
C TYR A 109 1.73 2.56 -16.86
N HIS A 110 1.71 3.57 -17.71
CA HIS A 110 0.47 4.01 -18.37
C HIS A 110 -0.17 2.89 -19.17
N ASP A 111 0.63 2.12 -19.89
CA ASP A 111 0.15 0.97 -20.66
C ASP A 111 -0.40 -0.15 -19.77
N ALA A 112 0.18 -0.36 -18.60
CA ALA A 112 -0.23 -1.40 -17.66
C ALA A 112 -1.44 -1.01 -16.80
N ILE A 113 -1.66 0.30 -16.57
CA ILE A 113 -2.75 0.81 -15.73
C ILE A 113 -4.01 1.01 -16.58
N PRO A 114 -5.15 0.35 -16.27
CA PRO A 114 -6.40 0.54 -17.01
C PRO A 114 -6.85 1.99 -17.15
N LEU A 115 -6.68 2.82 -16.11
CA LEU A 115 -6.98 4.26 -16.21
C LEU A 115 -5.91 5.07 -16.95
N ASN A 116 -4.85 4.42 -17.45
CA ASN A 116 -3.79 4.97 -18.30
C ASN A 116 -3.13 6.24 -17.75
N ARG A 117 -2.95 6.32 -16.45
CA ARG A 117 -2.28 7.43 -15.76
C ARG A 117 -1.81 7.04 -14.38
N TYR A 118 -0.88 7.81 -13.83
CA TYR A 118 -0.58 7.77 -12.40
C TYR A 118 -1.74 8.39 -11.60
N GLY A 119 -1.92 7.88 -10.39
CA GLY A 119 -2.76 8.51 -9.39
C GLY A 119 -2.13 9.80 -8.85
N THR A 120 -2.92 10.56 -8.13
CA THR A 120 -2.49 11.76 -7.39
C THR A 120 -2.41 11.46 -5.90
N GLU A 121 -1.61 12.23 -5.16
CA GLU A 121 -1.53 12.15 -3.70
C GLU A 121 -2.91 12.38 -3.05
N ARG A 122 -3.72 13.25 -3.66
CA ARG A 122 -5.09 13.53 -3.20
C ARG A 122 -5.99 12.30 -3.31
N GLU A 123 -5.94 11.55 -4.42
CA GLU A 123 -6.76 10.34 -4.60
C GLU A 123 -6.44 9.28 -3.53
N ILE A 124 -5.17 9.16 -3.14
CA ILE A 124 -4.77 8.30 -2.02
C ILE A 124 -5.32 8.84 -0.69
N GLY A 125 -5.22 10.15 -0.47
CA GLY A 125 -5.73 10.81 0.73
C GLY A 125 -7.24 10.66 0.89
N GLU A 126 -8.02 10.74 -0.19
CA GLU A 126 -9.49 10.55 -0.16
C GLU A 126 -9.86 9.11 0.23
N ALA A 127 -9.10 8.12 -0.24
CA ALA A 127 -9.30 6.72 0.16
C ALA A 127 -8.99 6.50 1.66
N VAL A 128 -7.91 7.09 2.15
CA VAL A 128 -7.57 7.08 3.59
C VAL A 128 -8.68 7.76 4.39
N TYR A 129 -9.14 8.94 3.96
CA TYR A 129 -10.23 9.66 4.61
C TYR A 129 -11.51 8.84 4.69
N PHE A 130 -11.91 8.18 3.59
CA PHE A 130 -13.05 7.27 3.60
C PHE A 130 -12.91 6.19 4.67
N LEU A 131 -11.76 5.50 4.71
CA LEU A 131 -11.51 4.43 5.67
C LEU A 131 -11.45 4.93 7.12
N CYS A 132 -11.08 6.19 7.35
CA CYS A 132 -11.09 6.82 8.67
C CYS A 132 -12.48 7.29 9.10
N SER A 133 -13.40 7.52 8.16
CA SER A 133 -14.71 8.10 8.43
C SER A 133 -15.75 7.06 8.92
N ASP A 134 -16.88 7.55 9.44
CA ASP A 134 -18.04 6.72 9.84
C ASP A 134 -18.68 6.01 8.63
N LYS A 135 -18.44 6.46 7.41
CA LYS A 135 -18.89 5.78 6.19
C LYS A 135 -18.27 4.38 6.04
N ALA A 136 -17.13 4.14 6.68
CA ALA A 136 -16.46 2.85 6.75
C ALA A 136 -16.69 2.12 8.10
N SER A 137 -17.77 2.42 8.82
CA SER A 137 -18.02 1.89 10.17
C SER A 137 -18.09 0.37 10.27
N TYR A 138 -18.38 -0.32 9.17
CA TYR A 138 -18.39 -1.79 9.10
C TYR A 138 -17.27 -2.37 8.21
N VAL A 139 -16.23 -1.55 7.91
CA VAL A 139 -15.07 -1.94 7.11
C VAL A 139 -13.86 -2.06 8.03
N THR A 140 -13.37 -3.29 8.21
CA THR A 140 -12.14 -3.57 8.97
C THR A 140 -11.41 -4.78 8.38
N GLY A 141 -10.10 -4.84 8.52
CA GLY A 141 -9.24 -5.91 7.98
C GLY A 141 -9.06 -5.87 6.46
N GLN A 142 -9.50 -4.81 5.79
CA GLN A 142 -9.47 -4.72 4.33
C GLN A 142 -8.21 -4.04 3.81
N THR A 143 -7.74 -4.50 2.65
CA THR A 143 -6.74 -3.80 1.85
C THR A 143 -7.42 -3.23 0.62
N LEU A 144 -7.43 -1.91 0.51
CA LEU A 144 -7.99 -1.18 -0.64
C LEU A 144 -6.87 -0.81 -1.61
N ALA A 145 -6.83 -1.45 -2.78
CA ALA A 145 -5.97 -1.01 -3.86
C ALA A 145 -6.49 0.32 -4.45
N VAL A 146 -5.61 1.33 -4.52
CA VAL A 146 -5.89 2.64 -5.12
C VAL A 146 -4.83 2.86 -6.20
N ASP A 147 -5.04 2.24 -7.35
CA ASP A 147 -3.99 1.97 -8.33
C ASP A 147 -4.42 2.12 -9.81
N GLY A 148 -5.62 2.65 -10.04
CA GLY A 148 -6.17 2.80 -11.38
C GLY A 148 -6.52 1.48 -12.08
N GLY A 149 -6.63 0.38 -11.31
CA GLY A 149 -6.93 -0.97 -11.80
C GLY A 149 -5.69 -1.78 -12.16
N PHE A 150 -4.49 -1.32 -11.80
CA PHE A 150 -3.23 -2.01 -12.11
C PHE A 150 -3.18 -3.42 -11.51
N ASP A 151 -3.61 -3.61 -10.27
CA ASP A 151 -3.65 -4.93 -9.63
C ASP A 151 -4.69 -5.86 -10.27
N ALA A 152 -5.84 -5.32 -10.65
CA ALA A 152 -6.93 -6.06 -11.26
C ALA A 152 -6.65 -6.46 -12.71
N SER A 153 -5.72 -5.78 -13.41
CA SER A 153 -5.42 -6.08 -14.81
C SER A 153 -4.54 -7.33 -14.92
N GLY A 154 -4.89 -8.25 -15.81
CA GLY A 154 -4.04 -9.37 -16.21
C GLY A 154 -3.03 -8.93 -17.26
N VAL A 155 -3.42 -9.04 -18.53
CA VAL A 155 -2.62 -8.60 -19.69
C VAL A 155 -3.20 -7.28 -20.19
N GLY A 156 -2.46 -6.18 -20.01
CA GLY A 156 -2.76 -4.92 -20.69
C GLY A 156 -2.26 -5.01 -22.13
N LEU A 157 -3.17 -4.96 -23.10
CA LEU A 157 -2.80 -4.94 -24.52
C LEU A 157 -3.13 -3.56 -25.09
N PRO A 158 -2.17 -2.63 -25.15
CA PRO A 158 -2.38 -1.28 -25.70
C PRO A 158 -3.00 -1.31 -27.10
N ALA A 159 -2.64 -2.33 -27.90
CA ALA A 159 -3.20 -2.53 -29.23
C ALA A 159 -4.72 -2.75 -29.25
N LEU A 160 -5.30 -3.33 -28.18
CA LEU A 160 -6.75 -3.48 -28.05
C LEU A 160 -7.48 -2.17 -27.71
N ARG A 161 -6.75 -1.16 -27.26
CA ARG A 161 -7.32 0.17 -26.96
C ARG A 161 -7.38 1.08 -28.18
N ALA A 162 -6.68 0.71 -29.24
CA ALA A 162 -6.60 1.50 -30.49
C ALA A 162 -7.70 1.13 -31.52
N THR A 163 -8.56 0.16 -31.20
CA THR A 163 -9.73 -0.23 -32.01
C THR A 163 -11.00 0.40 -31.44
#